data_f04d5dcae8cefd69e422f3dec3b6dfe2
#
_entry.id   f04d5dcae8cefd69e422f3dec3b6dfe2
#
_cell.length_a   1.000
_cell.length_b   1.000
_cell.length_c   1.000
_cell.angle_alpha   90.00
_cell.angle_beta   90.00
_cell.angle_gamma   90.00
#
_symmetry.space_group_name_H-M   'P 1'
#
loop_
_entity.id
_entity.type
_entity.pdbx_description
1 polymer ?
#
loop_
_entity_poly.entity_id
_entity_poly.type
_entity_poly.pdbx_seq_one_letter_code
_entity_poly.pdbx_strand_id
1 'polypeptide(L)'
;MELAGIRILGGALYSYWPVQFDGDLDKPADFERSVAGMQKLAEIAADHGIILNMESLNRFEGYLINTCQECVDYVDAVNKPNVKVMLDTFHMNIEEDSLIDAITASGSRLGHFHVGEANRKPPRPGRMPWSEIGKALKEIGYDGCVVMEPFVVPGGSVSRDVHVWRNLFPELSADYLDKQAADSVKYLREQFEV
;
A
#
# COMPACT_ATOMS: atom_id res chain seq x y z
N MET A 1 -13.50 13.83 4.99
CA MET A 1 -13.35 13.19 3.69
C MET A 1 -14.51 13.53 2.76
N GLU A 2 -15.75 13.26 3.13
CA GLU A 2 -16.94 13.52 2.32
C GLU A 2 -17.00 14.97 1.79
N LEU A 3 -16.86 15.97 2.67
CA LEU A 3 -16.85 17.41 2.31
C LEU A 3 -15.75 17.80 1.30
N ALA A 4 -14.66 17.02 1.25
CA ALA A 4 -13.55 17.22 0.32
C ALA A 4 -13.67 16.35 -0.95
N GLY A 5 -14.75 15.58 -1.10
CA GLY A 5 -14.95 14.66 -2.21
C GLY A 5 -14.01 13.45 -2.22
N ILE A 6 -13.31 13.17 -1.11
CA ILE A 6 -12.38 12.04 -0.98
C ILE A 6 -13.18 10.78 -0.67
N ARG A 7 -13.00 9.75 -1.49
CA ARG A 7 -13.76 8.47 -1.40
C ARG A 7 -12.89 7.27 -0.98
N ILE A 8 -11.58 7.42 -0.97
CA ILE A 8 -10.64 6.35 -0.66
C ILE A 8 -9.81 6.75 0.56
N LEU A 9 -9.74 5.85 1.54
CA LEU A 9 -8.82 5.92 2.67
C LEU A 9 -8.03 4.61 2.71
N GLY A 10 -6.71 4.70 2.64
CA GLY A 10 -5.81 3.55 2.67
C GLY A 10 -4.72 3.68 3.70
N GLY A 11 -4.09 2.57 4.03
CA GLY A 11 -2.99 2.47 4.97
C GLY A 11 -3.19 1.40 6.05
N ALA A 12 -2.41 1.46 7.12
CA ALA A 12 -2.49 0.55 8.26
C ALA A 12 -3.69 0.85 9.18
N LEU A 13 -4.88 0.99 8.62
CA LEU A 13 -6.11 1.38 9.35
C LEU A 13 -6.53 0.36 10.42
N TYR A 14 -6.01 -0.86 10.31
CA TYR A 14 -6.28 -2.00 11.19
C TYR A 14 -5.41 -2.02 12.46
N SER A 15 -4.39 -1.16 12.53
CA SER A 15 -3.44 -1.11 13.64
C SER A 15 -2.94 0.33 13.82
N TYR A 16 -2.01 0.53 14.73
CA TYR A 16 -1.31 1.81 14.91
C TYR A 16 0.03 1.82 14.17
N TRP A 17 0.43 2.99 13.76
CA TRP A 17 1.69 3.23 13.06
C TRP A 17 2.36 4.53 13.56
N PRO A 18 3.68 4.57 13.76
CA PRO A 18 4.61 3.43 13.72
C PRO A 18 4.38 2.43 14.85
N VAL A 19 4.70 1.17 14.58
CA VAL A 19 4.52 0.10 15.56
C VAL A 19 5.50 0.26 16.72
N GLN A 20 4.99 0.16 17.96
CA GLN A 20 5.77 0.11 19.19
C GLN A 20 5.43 -1.17 19.93
N PHE A 21 6.46 -1.93 20.31
CA PHE A 21 6.27 -3.22 20.97
C PHE A 21 6.59 -3.09 22.45
N ASP A 22 5.57 -3.02 23.28
CA ASP A 22 5.67 -2.99 24.73
C ASP A 22 5.15 -4.32 25.31
N GLY A 23 5.97 -5.36 25.29
CA GLY A 23 5.64 -6.66 25.85
C GLY A 23 5.38 -7.77 24.81
N ASP A 24 4.71 -8.83 25.26
CA ASP A 24 4.40 -9.98 24.41
C ASP A 24 3.28 -9.66 23.42
N LEU A 25 3.47 -10.04 22.16
CA LEU A 25 2.47 -9.89 21.10
C LEU A 25 1.52 -11.10 21.11
N ASP A 26 0.23 -10.81 21.06
CA ASP A 26 -0.81 -11.80 20.80
C ASP A 26 -1.50 -11.48 19.47
N LYS A 27 -0.83 -11.84 18.37
CA LYS A 27 -1.32 -11.55 17.00
C LYS A 27 -2.74 -12.07 16.77
N PRO A 28 -3.15 -13.29 17.20
CA PRO A 28 -4.53 -13.73 17.06
C PRO A 28 -5.55 -12.84 17.79
N ALA A 29 -5.30 -12.50 19.05
CA ALA A 29 -6.21 -11.64 19.81
C ALA A 29 -6.24 -10.20 19.27
N ASP A 30 -5.10 -9.69 18.78
CA ASP A 30 -5.03 -8.37 18.13
C ASP A 30 -5.80 -8.36 16.81
N PHE A 31 -5.71 -9.43 16.03
CA PHE A 31 -6.48 -9.60 14.80
C PHE A 31 -8.00 -9.57 15.08
N GLU A 32 -8.48 -10.34 16.05
CA GLU A 32 -9.91 -10.37 16.41
C GLU A 32 -10.40 -9.00 16.87
N ARG A 33 -9.63 -8.30 17.73
CA ARG A 33 -9.97 -6.94 18.18
C ARG A 33 -10.03 -5.95 17.03
N SER A 34 -9.06 -6.03 16.12
CA SER A 34 -8.97 -5.17 14.95
C SER A 34 -10.16 -5.40 14.00
N VAL A 35 -10.51 -6.65 13.71
CA VAL A 35 -11.67 -7.00 12.88
C VAL A 35 -12.95 -6.43 13.47
N ALA A 36 -13.17 -6.61 14.77
CA ALA A 36 -14.37 -6.08 15.45
C ALA A 36 -14.45 -4.54 15.43
N GLY A 37 -13.30 -3.86 15.52
CA GLY A 37 -13.20 -2.40 15.36
C GLY A 37 -13.47 -1.96 13.94
N MET A 38 -12.86 -2.64 12.95
CA MET A 38 -12.99 -2.32 11.52
C MET A 38 -14.43 -2.53 11.02
N GLN A 39 -15.15 -3.53 11.52
CA GLN A 39 -16.57 -3.73 11.17
C GLN A 39 -17.41 -2.50 11.49
N LYS A 40 -17.19 -1.88 12.66
CA LYS A 40 -17.89 -0.64 13.08
C LYS A 40 -17.46 0.56 12.24
N LEU A 41 -16.15 0.69 12.00
CA LEU A 41 -15.63 1.78 11.16
C LEU A 41 -16.15 1.68 9.72
N ALA A 42 -16.24 0.46 9.19
CA ALA A 42 -16.73 0.22 7.83
C ALA A 42 -18.20 0.65 7.65
N GLU A 43 -19.05 0.47 8.66
CA GLU A 43 -20.44 0.94 8.63
C GLU A 43 -20.50 2.47 8.54
N ILE A 44 -19.73 3.16 9.39
CA ILE A 44 -19.65 4.63 9.36
C ILE A 44 -19.09 5.10 8.02
N ALA A 45 -18.02 4.47 7.52
CA ALA A 45 -17.42 4.81 6.24
C ALA A 45 -18.39 4.61 5.06
N ALA A 46 -19.22 3.55 5.10
CA ALA A 46 -20.22 3.27 4.08
C ALA A 46 -21.30 4.37 4.02
N ASP A 47 -21.77 4.87 5.17
CA ASP A 47 -22.73 5.97 5.24
C ASP A 47 -22.22 7.25 4.55
N HIS A 48 -20.91 7.42 4.48
CA HIS A 48 -20.23 8.53 3.79
C HIS A 48 -19.69 8.19 2.40
N GLY A 49 -19.97 6.99 1.89
CA GLY A 49 -19.51 6.50 0.59
C GLY A 49 -17.98 6.37 0.49
N ILE A 50 -17.32 5.97 1.59
CA ILE A 50 -15.86 5.83 1.69
C ILE A 50 -15.47 4.35 1.64
N ILE A 51 -14.48 4.05 0.81
CA ILE A 51 -13.82 2.74 0.73
C ILE A 51 -12.59 2.77 1.65
N LEU A 52 -12.45 1.77 2.50
CA LEU A 52 -11.32 1.56 3.40
C LEU A 52 -10.40 0.50 2.79
N ASN A 53 -9.14 0.85 2.55
CA ASN A 53 -8.15 -0.05 1.95
C ASN A 53 -7.11 -0.41 2.99
N MET A 54 -7.02 -1.70 3.31
CA MET A 54 -6.08 -2.26 4.28
C MET A 54 -4.76 -2.53 3.60
N GLU A 55 -3.71 -1.85 4.00
CA GLU A 55 -2.38 -2.00 3.43
C GLU A 55 -1.59 -3.10 4.14
N SER A 56 -1.11 -4.09 3.39
CA SER A 56 -0.11 -5.01 3.91
C SER A 56 1.25 -4.30 4.00
N LEU A 57 1.80 -4.22 5.20
CA LEU A 57 3.07 -3.56 5.48
C LEU A 57 4.19 -4.58 5.67
N ASN A 58 5.42 -4.20 5.33
CA ASN A 58 6.57 -5.03 5.66
C ASN A 58 6.76 -5.15 7.19
N ARG A 59 7.48 -6.21 7.62
CA ARG A 59 7.72 -6.55 9.03
C ARG A 59 8.42 -5.48 9.87
N PHE A 60 9.04 -4.49 9.23
CA PHE A 60 9.71 -3.39 9.92
C PHE A 60 8.76 -2.23 10.22
N GLU A 61 7.60 -2.19 9.56
CA GLU A 61 6.62 -1.13 9.69
C GLU A 61 5.28 -1.60 10.27
N GLY A 62 5.00 -2.91 10.24
CA GLY A 62 3.80 -3.50 10.81
C GLY A 62 3.99 -4.96 11.21
N TYR A 63 3.10 -5.51 12.04
CA TYR A 63 3.17 -6.91 12.46
C TYR A 63 1.88 -7.70 12.22
N LEU A 64 0.75 -7.00 12.12
CA LEU A 64 -0.55 -7.67 12.09
C LEU A 64 -0.90 -8.25 10.73
N ILE A 65 -0.56 -7.52 9.66
CA ILE A 65 -0.79 -7.90 8.26
C ILE A 65 0.47 -7.58 7.47
N ASN A 66 1.20 -8.61 7.04
CA ASN A 66 2.45 -8.45 6.30
C ASN A 66 2.34 -8.92 4.84
N THR A 67 1.51 -9.91 4.55
CA THR A 67 1.36 -10.45 3.20
C THR A 67 -0.01 -10.14 2.60
N CYS A 68 -0.11 -10.27 1.28
CA CYS A 68 -1.38 -10.20 0.56
C CYS A 68 -2.39 -11.22 1.12
N GLN A 69 -1.97 -12.46 1.39
CA GLN A 69 -2.86 -13.47 1.92
C GLN A 69 -3.41 -13.10 3.30
N GLU A 70 -2.56 -12.61 4.22
CA GLU A 70 -3.03 -12.12 5.53
C GLU A 70 -4.01 -10.94 5.36
N CYS A 71 -3.78 -10.06 4.37
CA CYS A 71 -4.69 -8.95 4.09
C CYS A 71 -6.04 -9.44 3.53
N VAL A 72 -6.03 -10.42 2.64
CA VAL A 72 -7.24 -11.08 2.12
C VAL A 72 -8.02 -11.73 3.28
N ASP A 73 -7.35 -12.49 4.13
CA ASP A 73 -7.97 -13.16 5.29
C ASP A 73 -8.60 -12.12 6.23
N TYR A 74 -7.94 -10.98 6.43
CA TYR A 74 -8.46 -9.89 7.25
C TYR A 74 -9.70 -9.23 6.63
N VAL A 75 -9.65 -8.89 5.34
CA VAL A 75 -10.79 -8.28 4.62
C VAL A 75 -11.99 -9.23 4.62
N ASP A 76 -11.75 -10.52 4.40
CA ASP A 76 -12.80 -11.55 4.43
C ASP A 76 -13.39 -11.70 5.85
N ALA A 77 -12.58 -11.64 6.91
CA ALA A 77 -13.04 -11.67 8.29
C ALA A 77 -13.87 -10.43 8.67
N VAL A 78 -13.50 -9.25 8.18
CA VAL A 78 -14.30 -8.03 8.36
C VAL A 78 -15.64 -8.14 7.64
N ASN A 79 -15.69 -8.77 6.48
CA ASN A 79 -16.89 -9.06 5.70
C ASN A 79 -17.78 -7.83 5.43
N LYS A 80 -17.16 -6.74 4.97
CA LYS A 80 -17.85 -5.51 4.56
C LYS A 80 -17.45 -5.13 3.13
N PRO A 81 -18.40 -4.80 2.23
CA PRO A 81 -18.11 -4.58 0.81
C PRO A 81 -17.20 -3.38 0.53
N ASN A 82 -17.15 -2.41 1.44
CA ASN A 82 -16.34 -1.21 1.36
C ASN A 82 -14.98 -1.34 2.08
N VAL A 83 -14.60 -2.54 2.52
CA VAL A 83 -13.27 -2.85 3.05
C VAL A 83 -12.53 -3.69 2.01
N LYS A 84 -11.37 -3.20 1.57
CA LYS A 84 -10.61 -3.74 0.44
C LYS A 84 -9.14 -3.94 0.81
N VAL A 85 -8.46 -4.73 0.00
CA VAL A 85 -7.02 -4.94 0.06
C VAL A 85 -6.30 -3.75 -0.59
N MET A 86 -5.20 -3.32 0.01
CA MET A 86 -4.22 -2.42 -0.59
C MET A 86 -2.86 -3.10 -0.60
N LEU A 87 -2.19 -3.03 -1.74
CA LEU A 87 -0.86 -3.58 -1.94
C LEU A 87 0.10 -2.46 -2.33
N ASP A 88 1.32 -2.51 -1.81
CA ASP A 88 2.43 -1.63 -2.18
C ASP A 88 3.63 -2.50 -2.60
N THR A 89 4.14 -2.27 -3.80
CA THR A 89 5.25 -3.05 -4.36
C THR A 89 6.53 -2.99 -3.51
N PHE A 90 6.74 -1.93 -2.75
CA PHE A 90 7.86 -1.84 -1.81
C PHE A 90 7.71 -2.83 -0.65
N HIS A 91 6.53 -2.87 -0.01
CA HIS A 91 6.26 -3.82 1.07
C HIS A 91 6.26 -5.25 0.56
N MET A 92 5.60 -5.51 -0.56
CA MET A 92 5.56 -6.82 -1.23
C MET A 92 6.96 -7.35 -1.57
N ASN A 93 7.87 -6.48 -2.02
CA ASN A 93 9.26 -6.89 -2.35
C ASN A 93 10.03 -7.45 -1.13
N ILE A 94 9.59 -7.20 0.09
CA ILE A 94 10.21 -7.71 1.32
C ILE A 94 9.50 -8.98 1.80
N GLU A 95 8.17 -9.04 1.68
CA GLU A 95 7.35 -10.07 2.33
C GLU A 95 6.86 -11.17 1.39
N GLU A 96 6.70 -10.88 0.09
CA GLU A 96 6.12 -11.84 -0.85
C GLU A 96 7.20 -12.64 -1.58
N ASP A 97 6.99 -13.93 -1.73
CA ASP A 97 7.83 -14.79 -2.57
C ASP A 97 7.65 -14.47 -4.07
N SER A 98 6.44 -14.03 -4.46
CA SER A 98 6.07 -13.65 -5.82
C SER A 98 5.09 -12.47 -5.81
N LEU A 99 5.51 -11.34 -6.38
CA LEU A 99 4.65 -10.16 -6.53
C LEU A 99 3.42 -10.47 -7.40
N ILE A 100 3.61 -11.25 -8.44
CA ILE A 100 2.57 -11.58 -9.41
C ILE A 100 1.51 -12.49 -8.78
N ASP A 101 1.94 -13.52 -8.04
CA ASP A 101 1.01 -14.44 -7.38
C ASP A 101 0.22 -13.71 -6.29
N ALA A 102 0.85 -12.81 -5.54
CA ALA A 102 0.19 -11.98 -4.54
C ALA A 102 -0.87 -11.05 -5.17
N ILE A 103 -0.56 -10.35 -6.27
CA ILE A 103 -1.54 -9.55 -7.00
C ILE A 103 -2.71 -10.43 -7.48
N THR A 104 -2.40 -11.57 -8.05
CA THR A 104 -3.42 -12.52 -8.55
C THR A 104 -4.32 -13.01 -7.41
N ALA A 105 -3.75 -13.34 -6.25
CA ALA A 105 -4.48 -13.80 -5.07
C ALA A 105 -5.43 -12.72 -4.50
N SER A 106 -5.08 -11.45 -4.59
CA SER A 106 -5.95 -10.35 -4.15
C SER A 106 -7.26 -10.29 -4.94
N GLY A 107 -7.22 -10.58 -6.25
CA GLY A 107 -8.37 -10.63 -7.14
C GLY A 107 -9.25 -9.37 -7.04
N SER A 108 -10.56 -9.56 -7.01
CA SER A 108 -11.55 -8.46 -6.89
C SER A 108 -11.56 -7.75 -5.52
N ARG A 109 -10.77 -8.24 -4.56
CA ARG A 109 -10.61 -7.58 -3.26
C ARG A 109 -9.64 -6.40 -3.32
N LEU A 110 -8.78 -6.32 -4.36
CA LEU A 110 -7.86 -5.20 -4.53
C LEU A 110 -8.63 -3.89 -4.76
N GLY A 111 -8.45 -2.93 -3.87
CA GLY A 111 -9.12 -1.63 -3.94
C GLY A 111 -8.15 -0.47 -4.17
N HIS A 112 -6.87 -0.65 -3.86
CA HIS A 112 -5.84 0.35 -4.07
C HIS A 112 -4.47 -0.28 -4.30
N PHE A 113 -3.64 0.37 -5.13
CA PHE A 113 -2.33 -0.18 -5.47
C PHE A 113 -1.26 0.90 -5.46
N HIS A 114 -0.25 0.73 -4.60
CA HIS A 114 0.93 1.59 -4.55
C HIS A 114 2.10 0.99 -5.34
N VAL A 115 2.84 1.87 -6.00
CA VAL A 115 4.00 1.52 -6.83
C VAL A 115 5.23 2.30 -6.40
N GLY A 116 6.30 1.58 -6.13
CA GLY A 116 7.60 2.13 -5.78
C GLY A 116 8.69 1.12 -6.09
N GLU A 117 9.90 1.61 -6.35
CA GLU A 117 11.07 0.74 -6.39
C GLU A 117 11.35 0.12 -5.02
N ALA A 118 12.08 -0.99 -4.99
CA ALA A 118 12.51 -1.66 -3.76
C ALA A 118 13.29 -0.75 -2.76
N ASN A 119 13.65 0.44 -3.14
CA ASN A 119 14.30 1.45 -2.32
C ASN A 119 13.47 2.74 -2.16
N ARG A 120 12.16 2.67 -2.33
CA ARG A 120 11.20 3.78 -2.22
C ARG A 120 11.41 4.92 -3.23
N LYS A 121 12.22 4.73 -4.28
CA LYS A 121 12.24 5.68 -5.40
C LYS A 121 10.96 5.54 -6.23
N PRO A 122 10.58 6.60 -6.96
CA PRO A 122 9.53 6.48 -7.98
C PRO A 122 9.87 5.36 -9.00
N PRO A 123 8.86 4.69 -9.57
CA PRO A 123 9.04 3.63 -10.57
C PRO A 123 9.92 4.07 -11.75
N ARG A 124 10.80 3.18 -12.18
CA ARG A 124 11.82 3.45 -13.23
C ARG A 124 12.35 2.13 -13.78
N PRO A 125 13.12 2.13 -14.87
CA PRO A 125 13.90 0.96 -15.23
C PRO A 125 14.81 0.54 -14.07
N GLY A 126 14.57 -0.64 -13.51
CA GLY A 126 15.21 -1.10 -12.28
C GLY A 126 15.03 -2.58 -12.04
N ARG A 127 14.75 -2.96 -10.81
CA ARG A 127 14.61 -4.36 -10.38
C ARG A 127 13.16 -4.85 -10.34
N MET A 128 12.21 -3.93 -10.32
CA MET A 128 10.79 -4.28 -10.24
C MET A 128 10.27 -4.75 -11.60
N PRO A 129 9.52 -5.87 -11.67
CA PRO A 129 9.00 -6.44 -12.91
C PRO A 129 7.73 -5.71 -13.37
N TRP A 130 7.86 -4.43 -13.76
CA TRP A 130 6.70 -3.55 -14.02
C TRP A 130 5.75 -4.06 -15.07
N SER A 131 6.26 -4.65 -16.17
CA SER A 131 5.41 -5.20 -17.24
C SER A 131 4.58 -6.37 -16.75
N GLU A 132 5.16 -7.26 -15.93
CA GLU A 132 4.46 -8.40 -15.34
C GLU A 132 3.43 -7.95 -14.30
N ILE A 133 3.76 -6.94 -13.49
CA ILE A 133 2.84 -6.31 -12.54
C ILE A 133 1.62 -5.73 -13.29
N GLY A 134 1.86 -4.97 -14.36
CA GLY A 134 0.79 -4.40 -15.19
C GLY A 134 -0.13 -5.48 -15.79
N LYS A 135 0.44 -6.60 -16.26
CA LYS A 135 -0.34 -7.75 -16.76
C LYS A 135 -1.18 -8.37 -15.65
N ALA A 136 -0.60 -8.64 -14.48
CA ALA A 136 -1.33 -9.22 -13.36
C ALA A 136 -2.51 -8.34 -12.91
N LEU A 137 -2.33 -7.01 -12.83
CA LEU A 137 -3.42 -6.07 -12.53
C LEU A 137 -4.53 -6.12 -13.59
N LYS A 138 -4.18 -6.21 -14.87
CA LYS A 138 -5.18 -6.37 -15.96
C LYS A 138 -5.91 -7.71 -15.87
N GLU A 139 -5.21 -8.79 -15.59
CA GLU A 139 -5.77 -10.15 -15.48
C GLU A 139 -6.81 -10.26 -14.37
N ILE A 140 -6.62 -9.57 -13.25
CA ILE A 140 -7.63 -9.51 -12.17
C ILE A 140 -8.72 -8.47 -12.42
N GLY A 141 -8.65 -7.72 -13.52
CA GLY A 141 -9.62 -6.68 -13.87
C GLY A 141 -9.54 -5.44 -12.98
N TYR A 142 -8.35 -5.12 -12.45
CA TYR A 142 -8.16 -3.92 -11.62
C TYR A 142 -8.18 -2.66 -12.50
N ASP A 143 -9.12 -1.75 -12.22
CA ASP A 143 -9.31 -0.46 -12.89
C ASP A 143 -9.19 0.74 -11.93
N GLY A 144 -8.70 0.50 -10.70
CA GLY A 144 -8.52 1.51 -9.68
C GLY A 144 -7.27 2.38 -9.88
N CYS A 145 -7.03 3.26 -8.91
CA CYS A 145 -5.85 4.13 -8.92
C CYS A 145 -4.57 3.36 -8.66
N VAL A 146 -3.52 3.69 -9.43
CA VAL A 146 -2.13 3.30 -9.18
C VAL A 146 -1.38 4.54 -8.73
N VAL A 147 -0.84 4.53 -7.53
CA VAL A 147 -0.28 5.72 -6.86
C VAL A 147 1.17 5.48 -6.47
N MET A 148 2.02 6.48 -6.67
CA MET A 148 3.41 6.46 -6.19
C MET A 148 3.50 7.06 -4.79
N GLU A 149 4.24 6.38 -3.91
CA GLU A 149 4.57 6.88 -2.57
C GLU A 149 6.10 6.90 -2.35
N PRO A 150 6.82 7.84 -2.99
CA PRO A 150 8.28 7.89 -2.87
C PRO A 150 8.73 8.55 -1.56
N PHE A 151 9.68 7.91 -0.87
CA PHE A 151 10.37 8.45 0.29
C PHE A 151 11.86 8.61 -0.03
N VAL A 152 12.23 9.75 -0.59
CA VAL A 152 13.57 9.98 -1.18
C VAL A 152 14.41 11.04 -0.47
N VAL A 153 13.78 11.81 0.43
CA VAL A 153 14.39 12.94 1.15
C VAL A 153 14.45 12.63 2.64
N PRO A 154 15.64 12.65 3.27
CA PRO A 154 15.75 12.53 4.71
C PRO A 154 15.29 13.80 5.42
N GLY A 155 14.85 13.67 6.67
CA GLY A 155 14.46 14.78 7.54
C GLY A 155 12.98 14.75 7.93
N GLY A 156 12.67 15.39 9.05
CA GLY A 156 11.34 15.38 9.64
C GLY A 156 10.99 14.07 10.37
N SER A 157 9.76 13.99 10.89
CA SER A 157 9.29 12.82 11.65
C SER A 157 9.02 11.62 10.73
N VAL A 158 8.30 11.83 9.64
CA VAL A 158 7.96 10.75 8.69
C VAL A 158 9.21 10.05 8.15
N SER A 159 10.19 10.82 7.68
CA SER A 159 11.44 10.26 7.17
C SER A 159 12.18 9.42 8.21
N ARG A 160 12.13 9.81 9.50
CA ARG A 160 12.69 9.05 10.61
C ARG A 160 11.91 7.75 10.85
N ASP A 161 10.58 7.83 10.80
CA ASP A 161 9.70 6.69 11.07
C ASP A 161 9.76 5.64 9.95
N VAL A 162 10.01 6.06 8.69
CA VAL A 162 10.24 5.16 7.54
C VAL A 162 11.74 4.91 7.24
N HIS A 163 12.65 5.32 8.15
CA HIS A 163 14.08 5.05 8.11
C HIS A 163 14.82 5.56 6.87
N VAL A 164 14.48 6.75 6.36
CA VAL A 164 15.20 7.41 5.27
C VAL A 164 16.34 8.24 5.82
N TRP A 165 17.56 7.69 5.79
CA TRP A 165 18.75 8.27 6.42
C TRP A 165 19.67 9.00 5.45
N ARG A 166 19.43 8.95 4.15
CA ARG A 166 20.23 9.58 3.11
C ARG A 166 19.37 10.11 1.96
N ASN A 167 19.88 11.08 1.24
CA ASN A 167 19.30 11.48 -0.04
C ASN A 167 19.37 10.31 -1.03
N LEU A 168 18.24 9.97 -1.64
CA LEU A 168 18.18 8.93 -2.67
C LEU A 168 18.39 9.49 -4.08
N PHE A 169 18.29 10.81 -4.24
CA PHE A 169 18.61 11.52 -5.48
C PHE A 169 19.79 12.48 -5.29
N PRO A 170 20.53 12.80 -6.37
CA PRO A 170 21.63 13.75 -6.30
C PRO A 170 21.17 15.20 -6.13
N GLU A 171 19.94 15.51 -6.53
CA GLU A 171 19.31 16.81 -6.45
C GLU A 171 17.91 16.67 -5.81
N LEU A 172 17.52 17.66 -4.99
CA LEU A 172 16.26 17.66 -4.25
C LEU A 172 15.45 18.94 -4.51
N SER A 173 15.73 19.68 -5.60
CA SER A 173 14.88 20.78 -6.02
C SER A 173 13.49 20.28 -6.40
N ALA A 174 12.46 21.11 -6.21
CA ALA A 174 11.10 20.76 -6.58
C ALA A 174 11.01 20.38 -8.06
N ASP A 175 11.63 21.16 -8.95
CA ASP A 175 11.63 20.91 -10.38
C ASP A 175 12.25 19.54 -10.74
N TYR A 176 13.33 19.15 -10.05
CA TYR A 176 13.95 17.85 -10.27
C TYR A 176 13.03 16.72 -9.79
N LEU A 177 12.44 16.85 -8.61
CA LEU A 177 11.54 15.84 -8.04
C LEU A 177 10.26 15.69 -8.87
N ASP A 178 9.66 16.80 -9.30
CA ASP A 178 8.50 16.82 -10.19
C ASP A 178 8.80 16.12 -11.53
N LYS A 179 9.98 16.40 -12.08
CA LYS A 179 10.44 15.71 -13.30
C LYS A 179 10.57 14.19 -13.07
N GLN A 180 11.15 13.75 -11.95
CA GLN A 180 11.26 12.32 -11.63
C GLN A 180 9.87 11.66 -11.53
N ALA A 181 8.90 12.33 -10.90
CA ALA A 181 7.53 11.84 -10.81
C ALA A 181 6.87 11.75 -12.19
N ALA A 182 7.00 12.79 -13.02
CA ALA A 182 6.45 12.82 -14.37
C ALA A 182 7.06 11.72 -15.27
N ASP A 183 8.38 11.56 -15.23
CA ASP A 183 9.09 10.51 -15.98
C ASP A 183 8.62 9.10 -15.54
N SER A 184 8.35 8.91 -14.23
CA SER A 184 7.84 7.64 -13.69
C SER A 184 6.42 7.34 -14.15
N VAL A 185 5.53 8.34 -14.18
CA VAL A 185 4.16 8.17 -14.73
C VAL A 185 4.21 7.75 -16.19
N LYS A 186 5.05 8.41 -16.99
CA LYS A 186 5.24 8.06 -18.40
C LYS A 186 5.75 6.62 -18.55
N TYR A 187 6.79 6.28 -17.79
CA TYR A 187 7.38 4.95 -17.80
C TYR A 187 6.36 3.86 -17.43
N LEU A 188 5.59 4.05 -16.34
CA LEU A 188 4.59 3.08 -15.94
C LEU A 188 3.46 2.91 -16.96
N ARG A 189 3.02 3.99 -17.63
CA ARG A 189 2.03 3.89 -18.71
C ARG A 189 2.54 3.04 -19.87
N GLU A 190 3.82 3.18 -20.24
CA GLU A 190 4.43 2.34 -21.24
C GLU A 190 4.51 0.87 -20.80
N GLN A 191 4.88 0.60 -19.53
CA GLN A 191 4.98 -0.75 -18.99
C GLN A 191 3.61 -1.43 -18.80
N PHE A 192 2.60 -0.68 -18.45
CA PHE A 192 1.23 -1.18 -18.23
C PHE A 192 0.40 -1.14 -19.52
N GLU A 193 0.97 -0.65 -20.62
CA GLU A 193 0.31 -0.53 -21.94
C GLU A 193 -1.02 0.28 -21.86
N VAL A 194 -0.98 1.45 -21.23
CA VAL A 194 -2.10 2.38 -21.05
C VAL A 194 -1.77 3.80 -21.50
#